data_1cc456120d3956307059cf5fb5bc57a2
#
_entry.id   1cc456120d3956307059cf5fb5bc57a2
#
_cell.length_a   1.000
_cell.length_b   1.000
_cell.length_c   1.000
_cell.angle_alpha   90.00
_cell.angle_beta   90.00
_cell.angle_gamma   90.00
#
_symmetry.space_group_name_H-M   'P 1'
#
loop_
_entity.id
_entity.type
_entity.pdbx_description
1 polymer ?
#
loop_
_entity_poly.entity_id
_entity_poly.type
_entity_poly.pdbx_seq_one_letter_code
_entity_poly.pdbx_strand_id
1 'polypeptide(L)'
;MIIKGFIKEILGTREWKNKDGEKRQSVKMVLGIPYVSKDGQEYEDELMGEMNYGNPAYLEGVQKACDAQEKCEFQVGFSLSNWNGKKIQNIRVYNLTKMIG
;
A
#
# COMPACT_ATOMS: atom_id res chain seq x y z
N MET A 1 1.92 -11.92 -2.13
CA MET A 1 1.70 -12.16 -0.70
C MET A 1 0.50 -11.35 -0.23
N ILE A 2 -0.33 -11.95 0.59
CA ILE A 2 -1.52 -11.27 1.12
C ILE A 2 -1.26 -10.89 2.58
N ILE A 3 -1.50 -9.63 2.89
CA ILE A 3 -1.37 -9.12 4.27
C ILE A 3 -2.71 -8.48 4.68
N LYS A 4 -2.97 -8.49 5.97
CA LYS A 4 -4.20 -7.92 6.55
C LYS A 4 -3.82 -6.79 7.50
N GLY A 5 -4.46 -5.65 7.36
CA GLY A 5 -4.14 -4.50 8.19
C GLY A 5 -4.93 -3.26 7.83
N PHE A 6 -4.35 -2.12 8.13
CA PHE A 6 -5.01 -0.83 7.99
C PHE A 6 -4.16 0.12 7.15
N ILE A 7 -4.82 1.04 6.47
CA ILE A 7 -4.13 2.19 5.88
C ILE A 7 -4.01 3.23 6.98
N LYS A 8 -2.80 3.44 7.46
CA LYS A 8 -2.57 4.39 8.55
C LYS A 8 -2.48 5.83 8.07
N GLU A 9 -1.90 6.02 6.89
CA GLU A 9 -1.63 7.35 6.37
C GLU A 9 -1.48 7.29 4.87
N ILE A 10 -1.99 8.31 4.19
CA ILE A 10 -1.75 8.50 2.77
C ILE A 10 -0.68 9.57 2.64
N LEU A 11 0.46 9.20 2.05
CA LEU A 11 1.63 10.08 1.95
C LEU A 11 1.54 11.03 0.76
N GLY A 12 0.80 10.65 -0.27
CA GLY A 12 0.61 11.49 -1.43
C GLY A 12 0.37 10.68 -2.69
N THR A 13 0.14 11.40 -3.78
CA THR A 13 -0.06 10.82 -5.09
C THR A 13 0.99 11.35 -6.05
N ARG A 14 1.27 10.59 -7.09
CA ARG A 14 2.12 11.06 -8.17
C ARG A 14 1.57 10.62 -9.51
N GLU A 15 1.98 11.34 -10.53
CA GLU A 15 1.50 11.15 -11.88
C GLU A 15 2.70 11.20 -12.83
N TRP A 16 2.72 10.30 -13.80
CA TRP A 16 3.81 10.28 -14.80
C TRP A 16 3.26 9.69 -16.10
N LYS A 17 4.04 9.85 -17.17
CA LYS A 17 3.75 9.22 -18.45
C LYS A 17 4.71 8.05 -18.67
N ASN A 18 4.20 6.92 -19.16
CA ASN A 18 5.03 5.79 -19.52
C ASN A 18 5.66 5.99 -20.90
N LYS A 19 6.40 5.00 -21.39
CA LYS A 19 7.09 5.07 -22.67
C LYS A 19 6.15 5.29 -23.86
N ASP A 20 4.90 4.83 -23.73
CA ASP A 20 3.88 4.97 -24.77
C ASP A 20 3.11 6.27 -24.68
N GLY A 21 3.50 7.16 -23.76
CA GLY A 21 2.82 8.42 -23.54
C GLY A 21 1.53 8.31 -22.74
N GLU A 22 1.24 7.14 -22.19
CA GLU A 22 0.05 6.94 -21.36
C GLU A 22 0.26 7.49 -19.96
N LYS A 23 -0.75 8.18 -19.46
CA LYS A 23 -0.76 8.75 -18.13
C LYS A 23 -0.92 7.66 -17.08
N ARG A 24 -0.03 7.64 -16.11
CA ARG A 24 -0.07 6.72 -14.98
C ARG A 24 -0.14 7.49 -13.68
N GLN A 25 -0.81 6.90 -12.70
CA GLN A 25 -1.01 7.51 -11.39
C GLN A 25 -0.79 6.47 -10.31
N SER A 26 -0.26 6.92 -9.17
CA SER A 26 -0.11 6.05 -8.01
C SER A 26 -0.33 6.83 -6.72
N VAL A 27 -0.64 6.08 -5.67
CA VAL A 27 -0.78 6.61 -4.31
C VAL A 27 0.19 5.87 -3.40
N LYS A 28 0.94 6.62 -2.60
CA LYS A 28 1.86 6.07 -1.61
C LYS A 28 1.20 6.13 -0.25
N MET A 29 1.31 5.03 0.50
CA MET A 29 0.61 4.89 1.78
C MET A 29 1.45 4.14 2.80
N VAL A 30 1.16 4.36 4.06
CA VAL A 30 1.70 3.57 5.16
C VAL A 30 0.65 2.58 5.59
N LEU A 31 1.02 1.30 5.62
CA LEU A 31 0.15 0.22 6.06
C LEU A 31 0.57 -0.23 7.47
N GLY A 32 -0.40 -0.44 8.33
CA GLY A 32 -0.19 -1.00 9.65
C GLY A 32 -0.66 -2.44 9.68
N ILE A 33 0.20 -3.34 10.12
CA ILE A 33 -0.09 -4.78 10.15
C ILE A 33 -0.04 -5.24 11.60
N PRO A 34 -1.21 -5.43 12.24
CA PRO A 34 -1.23 -5.87 13.63
C PRO A 34 -0.85 -7.34 13.74
N TYR A 35 -0.13 -7.66 14.79
CA TYR A 35 0.22 -9.04 15.11
C TYR A 35 0.32 -9.23 16.62
N VAL A 36 0.21 -10.48 17.05
CA VAL A 36 0.30 -10.84 18.46
C VAL A 36 1.59 -11.64 18.65
N SER A 37 2.40 -11.21 19.61
CA SER A 37 3.66 -11.91 19.93
C SER A 37 3.40 -13.17 20.75
N LYS A 38 4.46 -13.96 20.97
CA LYS A 38 4.37 -15.22 21.72
C LYS A 38 3.90 -15.02 23.16
N ASP A 39 4.16 -13.86 23.74
CA ASP A 39 3.75 -13.53 25.10
C ASP A 39 2.34 -12.92 25.20
N GLY A 40 1.61 -12.90 24.08
CA GLY A 40 0.24 -12.41 24.02
C GLY A 40 0.10 -10.90 23.88
N GLN A 41 1.20 -10.17 23.72
CA GLN A 41 1.13 -8.73 23.53
C GLN A 41 0.85 -8.37 22.08
N GLU A 42 0.09 -7.31 21.88
CA GLU A 42 -0.25 -6.81 20.56
C GLU A 42 0.78 -5.79 20.10
N TYR A 43 1.24 -5.98 18.87
CA TYR A 43 2.17 -5.09 18.18
C TYR A 43 1.66 -4.77 16.81
N GLU A 44 2.30 -3.80 16.15
CA GLU A 44 1.96 -3.42 14.79
C GLU A 44 3.24 -3.17 14.01
N ASP A 45 3.37 -3.85 12.88
CA ASP A 45 4.42 -3.55 11.92
C ASP A 45 3.92 -2.52 10.93
N GLU A 46 4.79 -1.66 10.47
CA GLU A 46 4.46 -0.65 9.47
C GLU A 46 5.31 -0.88 8.22
N LEU A 47 4.67 -0.69 7.06
CA LEU A 47 5.40 -0.69 5.80
C LEU A 47 4.84 0.37 4.88
N MET A 48 5.68 0.86 3.99
CA MET A 48 5.30 1.87 3.03
C MET A 48 5.16 1.21 1.66
N GLY A 49 3.96 1.33 1.08
CA GLY A 49 3.66 0.73 -0.21
C GLY A 49 3.11 1.74 -1.19
N GLU A 50 3.20 1.42 -2.46
CA GLU A 50 2.68 2.25 -3.54
C GLU A 50 1.70 1.44 -4.38
N MET A 51 0.53 2.00 -4.64
CA MET A 51 -0.51 1.38 -5.45
C MET A 51 -0.77 2.21 -6.71
N ASN A 52 -0.67 1.57 -7.87
CA ASN A 52 -1.06 2.20 -9.13
C ASN A 52 -2.58 2.15 -9.26
N TYR A 53 -3.17 3.20 -9.79
CA TYR A 53 -4.60 3.21 -10.05
C TYR A 53 -4.89 3.92 -11.38
N GLY A 54 -5.92 3.47 -12.08
CA GLY A 54 -6.34 4.08 -13.34
C GLY A 54 -7.60 4.92 -13.21
N ASN A 55 -8.44 4.59 -12.24
CA ASN A 55 -9.71 5.25 -12.01
C ASN A 55 -9.67 6.03 -10.70
N PRO A 56 -10.01 7.34 -10.70
CA PRO A 56 -10.03 8.14 -9.48
C PRO A 56 -10.90 7.56 -8.36
N ALA A 57 -11.88 6.72 -8.69
CA ALA A 57 -12.70 6.05 -7.68
C ALA A 57 -11.89 5.15 -6.75
N TYR A 58 -10.78 4.57 -7.24
CA TYR A 58 -9.90 3.77 -6.40
C TYR A 58 -9.20 4.62 -5.34
N LEU A 59 -8.80 5.84 -5.71
CA LEU A 59 -8.21 6.77 -4.76
C LEU A 59 -9.20 7.16 -3.68
N GLU A 60 -10.45 7.41 -4.06
CA GLU A 60 -11.50 7.70 -3.09
C GLU A 60 -11.74 6.54 -2.14
N GLY A 61 -11.72 5.30 -2.66
CA GLY A 61 -11.85 4.10 -1.84
C GLY A 61 -10.72 3.95 -0.84
N VAL A 62 -9.49 4.23 -1.26
CA VAL A 62 -8.31 4.21 -0.39
C VAL A 62 -8.45 5.28 0.70
N GLN A 63 -8.88 6.48 0.34
CA GLN A 63 -9.07 7.58 1.28
C GLN A 63 -10.13 7.23 2.32
N LYS A 64 -11.26 6.66 1.89
CA LYS A 64 -12.33 6.26 2.81
C LYS A 64 -11.88 5.16 3.77
N ALA A 65 -11.14 4.17 3.27
CA ALA A 65 -10.60 3.09 4.11
C ALA A 65 -9.63 3.64 5.16
N CYS A 66 -8.81 4.61 4.76
CA CYS A 66 -7.89 5.28 5.67
C CYS A 66 -8.65 6.07 6.75
N ASP A 67 -9.60 6.89 6.34
CA ASP A 67 -10.37 7.74 7.26
C ASP A 67 -11.18 6.92 8.25
N ALA A 68 -11.75 5.82 7.81
CA ALA A 68 -12.56 4.95 8.65
C ALA A 68 -11.73 3.94 9.43
N GLN A 69 -10.41 3.85 9.18
CA GLN A 69 -9.52 2.85 9.78
C GLN A 69 -10.08 1.45 9.63
N GLU A 70 -10.52 1.15 8.42
CA GLU A 70 -11.08 -0.16 8.11
C GLU A 70 -9.99 -1.20 7.91
N LYS A 71 -10.22 -2.39 8.46
CA LYS A 71 -9.32 -3.52 8.24
C LYS A 71 -9.49 -4.03 6.82
N CYS A 72 -8.38 -4.11 6.12
CA CYS A 72 -8.35 -4.48 4.70
C CYS A 72 -7.40 -5.63 4.46
N GLU A 73 -7.60 -6.28 3.33
CA GLU A 73 -6.70 -7.30 2.82
C GLU A 73 -5.97 -6.69 1.63
N PHE A 74 -4.64 -6.73 1.69
CA PHE A 74 -3.77 -6.17 0.65
C PHE A 74 -3.01 -7.28 -0.05
N GLN A 75 -3.00 -7.24 -1.37
CA GLN A 75 -2.11 -8.09 -2.14
C GLN A 75 -0.86 -7.28 -2.47
N VAL A 76 0.28 -7.72 -1.97
CA VAL A 76 1.54 -6.97 -2.11
C VAL A 76 2.61 -7.79 -2.82
N GLY A 77 3.49 -7.08 -3.50
CA GLY A 77 4.68 -7.65 -4.11
C GLY A 77 5.91 -6.88 -3.66
N PHE A 78 7.04 -7.56 -3.68
CA PHE A 78 8.32 -6.98 -3.27
C PHE A 78 9.29 -7.08 -4.44
N SER A 79 10.08 -6.04 -4.67
CA SER A 79 11.14 -6.06 -5.66
C SER A 79 12.32 -5.23 -5.20
N LEU A 80 13.48 -5.50 -5.77
CA LEU A 80 14.69 -4.73 -5.52
C LEU A 80 15.09 -4.00 -6.78
N SER A 81 15.37 -2.71 -6.63
CA SER A 81 15.95 -1.90 -7.69
C SER A 81 17.40 -1.60 -7.34
N ASN A 82 18.26 -1.55 -8.37
CA ASN A 82 19.65 -1.11 -8.21
C ASN A 82 19.78 0.28 -8.81
N TRP A 83 20.29 1.21 -8.01
CA TRP A 83 20.56 2.56 -8.47
C TRP A 83 21.86 3.05 -7.87
N ASN A 84 22.83 3.34 -8.72
CA ASN A 84 24.17 3.77 -8.31
C ASN A 84 24.82 2.83 -7.28
N GLY A 85 24.66 1.52 -7.47
CA GLY A 85 25.21 0.51 -6.56
C GLY A 85 24.41 0.30 -5.28
N LYS A 86 23.33 1.03 -5.10
CA LYS A 86 22.45 0.88 -3.94
C LYS A 86 21.24 0.03 -4.28
N LYS A 87 20.87 -0.83 -3.37
CA LYS A 87 19.65 -1.64 -3.50
C LYS A 87 18.50 -0.94 -2.79
N ILE A 88 17.41 -0.75 -3.52
CA ILE A 88 16.20 -0.09 -2.99
C ILE A 88 15.09 -1.11 -2.97
N GLN A 89 14.49 -1.31 -1.80
CA GLN A 89 13.34 -2.19 -1.65
C GLN A 89 12.08 -1.46 -2.10
N ASN A 90 11.36 -2.06 -3.05
CA ASN A 90 10.08 -1.55 -3.51
C ASN A 90 8.98 -2.47 -3.01
N ILE A 91 7.93 -1.88 -2.47
CA ILE A 91 6.73 -2.61 -2.05
C ILE A 91 5.58 -2.07 -2.86
N ARG A 92 4.94 -2.95 -3.62
CA ARG A 92 3.84 -2.60 -4.50
C ARG A 92 2.55 -3.23 -3.99
N VAL A 93 1.51 -2.42 -3.87
CA VAL A 93 0.17 -2.90 -3.51
C VAL A 93 -0.60 -3.09 -4.81
N TYR A 94 -0.97 -4.33 -5.11
CA TYR A 94 -1.69 -4.65 -6.34
C TYR A 94 -3.19 -4.58 -6.19
N ASN A 95 -3.69 -4.88 -5.00
CA ASN A 95 -5.12 -4.93 -4.75
C ASN A 95 -5.43 -4.66 -3.30
N LEU A 96 -6.60 -4.09 -3.08
CA LEU A 96 -7.12 -3.76 -1.76
C LEU A 96 -8.56 -4.26 -1.70
N THR A 97 -8.85 -5.10 -0.71
CA THR A 97 -10.21 -5.60 -0.49
C THR A 97 -10.62 -5.31 0.95
N LYS A 98 -11.79 -4.75 1.12
CA LYS A 98 -12.38 -4.55 2.44
C LYS A 98 -12.69 -5.90 3.07
N MET A 99 -12.33 -6.05 4.33
CA MET A 99 -12.70 -7.23 5.08
C MET A 99 -14.04 -6.96 5.77
N ILE A 100 -15.00 -7.83 5.46
CA ILE A 100 -16.26 -7.82 6.18
C ILE A 100 -16.03 -8.68 7.41
N GLY A 101 -15.95 -8.06 8.55
CA GLY A 101 -15.69 -8.78 9.79
C GLY A 101 -16.80 -8.69 10.77
#